data_8b2c7a4f0a525f3fa06f6ad8e920f590
#
_entry.id   8b2c7a4f0a525f3fa06f6ad8e920f590
#
_cell.length_a   1.000
_cell.length_b   1.000
_cell.length_c   1.000
_cell.angle_alpha   90.00
_cell.angle_beta   90.00
_cell.angle_gamma   90.00
#
_symmetry.space_group_name_H-M   'P 1'
#
loop_
_entity.id
_entity.type
_entity.pdbx_description
1 polymer ?
#
loop_
_entity_poly.entity_id
_entity_poly.type
_entity_poly.pdbx_seq_one_letter_code
_entity_poly.pdbx_strand_id
1 'polypeptide(L)'
;VYAACRLLAILAALPAGTGLDTLIDELPSTFTTPEIRRDCPDEKKFDVVAALRRRIEDNPGEATEVITIDGVRVVFPYGWGLARASNTQPVLVLRFEADSQENLDRVRAYMEGELSALGF
;
A
#
# COMPACT_ATOMS: atom_id res chain seq x y z
N VAL A 1 -10.35 -19.25 -6.01
CA VAL A 1 -10.80 -20.03 -7.21
C VAL A 1 -11.41 -19.09 -8.26
N TYR A 2 -12.42 -18.27 -7.94
CA TYR A 2 -13.12 -17.43 -8.93
C TYR A 2 -12.16 -16.51 -9.74
N ALA A 3 -11.29 -15.76 -9.09
CA ALA A 3 -10.34 -14.86 -9.76
C ALA A 3 -9.39 -15.62 -10.72
N ALA A 4 -8.92 -16.81 -10.33
CA ALA A 4 -8.08 -17.64 -11.17
C ALA A 4 -8.84 -18.12 -12.42
N CYS A 5 -10.09 -18.56 -12.27
CA CYS A 5 -10.94 -18.94 -13.40
C CYS A 5 -11.20 -17.75 -14.35
N ARG A 6 -11.40 -16.55 -13.81
CA ARG A 6 -11.57 -15.33 -14.63
C ARG A 6 -10.31 -15.00 -15.41
N LEU A 7 -9.13 -15.10 -14.79
CA LEU A 7 -7.85 -14.88 -15.48
C LEU A 7 -7.65 -15.91 -16.60
N LEU A 8 -7.89 -17.19 -16.32
CA LEU A 8 -7.79 -18.24 -17.34
C LEU A 8 -8.75 -18.01 -18.53
N ALA A 9 -9.98 -17.54 -18.24
CA ALA A 9 -10.93 -17.22 -19.30
C ALA A 9 -10.46 -16.03 -20.17
N ILE A 10 -9.84 -15.02 -19.55
CA ILE A 10 -9.23 -13.88 -20.28
C ILE A 10 -8.09 -14.38 -21.15
N LEU A 11 -7.15 -15.15 -20.60
CA LEU A 11 -6.01 -15.70 -21.35
C LEU A 11 -6.44 -16.60 -22.50
N ALA A 12 -7.48 -17.42 -22.30
CA ALA A 12 -8.00 -18.30 -23.35
C ALA A 12 -8.67 -17.53 -24.51
N ALA A 13 -9.11 -16.30 -24.28
CA ALA A 13 -9.72 -15.43 -25.28
C ALA A 13 -8.70 -14.54 -26.02
N LEU A 14 -7.42 -14.55 -25.61
CA LEU A 14 -6.40 -13.77 -26.29
C LEU A 14 -6.09 -14.34 -27.69
N PRO A 15 -5.64 -13.48 -28.64
CA PRO A 15 -5.13 -13.91 -29.92
C PRO A 15 -3.96 -14.88 -29.77
N ALA A 16 -3.80 -15.78 -30.74
CA ALA A 16 -2.66 -16.71 -30.76
C ALA A 16 -1.34 -15.95 -30.74
N GLY A 17 -0.42 -16.37 -29.83
CA GLY A 17 0.89 -15.75 -29.65
C GLY A 17 0.90 -14.58 -28.66
N THR A 18 -0.23 -14.24 -28.04
CA THR A 18 -0.30 -13.28 -26.92
C THR A 18 -0.46 -14.01 -25.58
N GLY A 19 0.08 -13.44 -24.51
CA GLY A 19 0.06 -14.04 -23.19
C GLY A 19 -0.21 -13.02 -22.07
N LEU A 20 0.01 -13.44 -20.84
CA LEU A 20 -0.15 -12.60 -19.69
C LEU A 20 0.80 -11.38 -19.68
N ASP A 21 2.01 -11.57 -20.19
CA ASP A 21 3.02 -10.54 -20.40
C ASP A 21 2.47 -9.35 -21.21
N THR A 22 1.79 -9.64 -22.33
CA THR A 22 1.15 -8.61 -23.17
C THR A 22 0.13 -7.78 -22.38
N LEU A 23 -0.67 -8.43 -21.50
CA LEU A 23 -1.65 -7.72 -20.68
C LEU A 23 -0.98 -6.89 -19.57
N ILE A 24 0.15 -7.36 -19.04
CA ILE A 24 0.90 -6.65 -18.01
C ILE A 24 1.60 -5.43 -18.61
N ASP A 25 2.15 -5.54 -19.83
CA ASP A 25 2.84 -4.45 -20.52
C ASP A 25 1.91 -3.25 -20.86
N GLU A 26 0.59 -3.49 -20.91
CA GLU A 26 -0.42 -2.43 -21.08
C GLU A 26 -0.68 -1.62 -19.80
N LEU A 27 -0.24 -2.12 -18.62
CA LEU A 27 -0.43 -1.42 -17.35
C LEU A 27 0.61 -0.29 -17.18
N PRO A 28 0.22 0.81 -16.53
CA PRO A 28 1.16 1.87 -16.19
C PRO A 28 2.32 1.32 -15.34
N SER A 29 3.54 1.73 -15.67
CA SER A 29 4.70 1.40 -14.84
C SER A 29 4.61 2.14 -13.51
N THR A 30 4.79 1.42 -12.40
CA THR A 30 4.82 1.98 -11.06
C THR A 30 6.11 1.63 -10.32
N PHE A 31 6.49 2.48 -9.38
CA PHE A 31 7.60 2.29 -8.47
C PHE A 31 7.04 1.80 -7.14
N THR A 32 7.54 0.66 -6.65
CA THR A 32 7.01 0.03 -5.43
C THR A 32 8.13 -0.29 -4.46
N THR A 33 7.84 -0.21 -3.15
CA THR A 33 8.74 -0.80 -2.15
C THR A 33 8.46 -2.29 -1.98
N PRO A 34 9.44 -3.09 -1.58
CA PRO A 34 9.16 -4.35 -0.91
C PRO A 34 8.28 -4.11 0.33
N GLU A 35 7.69 -5.19 0.87
CA GLU A 35 7.04 -5.13 2.17
C GLU A 35 8.05 -4.73 3.26
N ILE A 36 7.80 -3.61 3.94
CA ILE A 36 8.63 -3.13 5.04
C ILE A 36 7.97 -3.55 6.34
N ARG A 37 8.74 -4.19 7.22
CA ARG A 37 8.29 -4.64 8.53
C ARG A 37 8.96 -3.82 9.62
N ARG A 38 8.17 -3.29 10.55
CA ARG A 38 8.64 -2.60 11.74
C ARG A 38 8.15 -3.32 12.99
N ASP A 39 9.05 -3.62 13.90
CA ASP A 39 8.71 -4.27 15.16
C ASP A 39 7.72 -3.39 15.94
N CYS A 40 6.64 -4.01 16.37
CA CYS A 40 5.62 -3.37 17.19
C CYS A 40 4.95 -4.44 18.06
N PRO A 41 4.98 -4.28 19.41
CA PRO A 41 4.37 -5.25 20.31
C PRO A 41 2.90 -5.51 20.00
N ASP A 42 2.46 -6.76 20.16
CA ASP A 42 1.12 -7.21 19.83
C ASP A 42 0.03 -6.40 20.55
N GLU A 43 0.28 -6.01 21.78
CA GLU A 43 -0.64 -5.22 22.61
C GLU A 43 -0.75 -3.75 22.17
N LYS A 44 0.16 -3.26 21.31
CA LYS A 44 0.21 -1.86 20.86
C LYS A 44 -0.10 -1.65 19.39
N LYS A 45 0.16 -2.67 18.54
CA LYS A 45 0.14 -2.51 17.07
C LYS A 45 -1.17 -1.96 16.51
N PHE A 46 -2.31 -2.38 17.07
CA PHE A 46 -3.62 -1.88 16.64
C PHE A 46 -3.88 -0.44 17.11
N ASP A 47 -3.46 -0.10 18.32
CA ASP A 47 -3.57 1.26 18.85
C ASP A 47 -2.67 2.24 18.07
N VAL A 48 -1.47 1.79 17.66
CA VAL A 48 -0.57 2.58 16.82
C VAL A 48 -1.19 2.87 15.45
N VAL A 49 -1.80 1.87 14.81
CA VAL A 49 -2.51 2.07 13.54
C VAL A 49 -3.72 3.00 13.70
N ALA A 50 -4.47 2.87 14.80
CA ALA A 50 -5.58 3.76 15.10
C ALA A 50 -5.13 5.21 15.38
N ALA A 51 -3.99 5.38 16.06
CA ALA A 51 -3.40 6.70 16.30
C ALA A 51 -2.86 7.32 14.98
N LEU A 52 -2.18 6.51 14.15
CA LEU A 52 -1.73 6.93 12.82
C LEU A 52 -2.88 7.43 11.97
N ARG A 53 -4.00 6.68 11.94
CA ARG A 53 -5.21 7.09 11.23
C ARG A 53 -5.67 8.49 11.65
N ARG A 54 -5.83 8.73 12.97
CA ARG A 54 -6.29 10.02 13.50
C ARG A 54 -5.36 11.15 13.09
N ARG A 55 -4.04 10.95 13.21
CA ARG A 55 -3.06 11.96 12.80
C ARG A 55 -3.16 12.33 11.33
N ILE A 56 -3.35 11.33 10.47
CA ILE A 56 -3.51 11.55 9.01
C ILE A 56 -4.85 12.24 8.71
N GLU A 57 -5.93 11.85 9.39
CA GLU A 57 -7.24 12.52 9.25
C GLU A 57 -7.18 14.00 9.71
N ASP A 58 -6.43 14.29 10.79
CA ASP A 58 -6.24 15.64 11.32
C ASP A 58 -5.29 16.50 10.46
N ASN A 59 -4.31 15.88 9.80
CA ASN A 59 -3.30 16.55 8.97
C ASN A 59 -3.02 15.74 7.69
N PRO A 60 -3.95 15.73 6.73
CA PRO A 60 -3.86 14.87 5.55
C PRO A 60 -2.75 15.27 4.55
N GLY A 61 -2.16 16.46 4.69
CA GLY A 61 -1.18 16.95 3.72
C GLY A 61 -1.75 17.00 2.30
N GLU A 62 -1.10 16.31 1.35
CA GLU A 62 -1.55 16.20 -0.05
C GLU A 62 -2.44 14.97 -0.31
N ALA A 63 -2.87 14.25 0.73
CA ALA A 63 -3.72 13.08 0.58
C ALA A 63 -5.10 13.45 0.02
N THR A 64 -5.56 12.67 -0.94
CA THR A 64 -6.89 12.82 -1.57
C THR A 64 -7.93 11.90 -0.96
N GLU A 65 -7.49 10.78 -0.36
CA GLU A 65 -8.38 9.80 0.25
C GLU A 65 -7.65 9.02 1.35
N VAL A 66 -8.38 8.61 2.39
CA VAL A 66 -7.89 7.71 3.44
C VAL A 66 -8.83 6.51 3.54
N ILE A 67 -8.32 5.31 3.24
CA ILE A 67 -9.06 4.05 3.25
C ILE A 67 -8.66 3.26 4.49
N THR A 68 -9.65 2.83 5.28
CA THR A 68 -9.43 2.23 6.61
C THR A 68 -10.01 0.82 6.76
N ILE A 69 -10.13 0.07 5.68
CA ILE A 69 -10.70 -1.30 5.68
C ILE A 69 -9.76 -2.29 6.39
N ASP A 70 -8.45 -2.21 6.09
CA ASP A 70 -7.41 -3.05 6.73
C ASP A 70 -6.17 -2.18 6.96
N GLY A 71 -6.10 -1.57 8.14
CA GLY A 71 -5.08 -0.58 8.47
C GLY A 71 -5.43 0.83 7.96
N VAL A 72 -4.42 1.56 7.52
CA VAL A 72 -4.54 2.91 6.98
C VAL A 72 -3.85 2.97 5.62
N ARG A 73 -4.62 3.13 4.56
CA ARG A 73 -4.12 3.40 3.22
C ARG A 73 -4.40 4.85 2.86
N VAL A 74 -3.36 5.59 2.61
CA VAL A 74 -3.41 7.00 2.20
C VAL A 74 -3.16 7.09 0.72
N VAL A 75 -4.07 7.72 -0.01
CA VAL A 75 -4.00 7.91 -1.46
C VAL A 75 -3.60 9.36 -1.76
N PHE A 76 -2.63 9.52 -2.65
CA PHE A 76 -2.15 10.79 -3.17
C PHE A 76 -2.42 10.86 -4.68
N PRO A 77 -2.39 12.04 -5.32
CA PRO A 77 -2.57 12.14 -6.77
C PRO A 77 -1.55 11.33 -7.59
N TYR A 78 -0.42 10.98 -6.99
CA TYR A 78 0.74 10.36 -7.63
C TYR A 78 1.13 8.99 -7.03
N GLY A 79 0.37 8.48 -6.06
CA GLY A 79 0.70 7.21 -5.41
C GLY A 79 -0.11 6.91 -4.17
N TRP A 80 0.33 5.92 -3.39
CA TRP A 80 -0.33 5.58 -2.12
C TRP A 80 0.66 4.94 -1.13
N GLY A 81 0.34 5.07 0.16
CA GLY A 81 1.03 4.39 1.25
C GLY A 81 0.06 3.59 2.11
N LEU A 82 0.45 2.39 2.52
CA LEU A 82 -0.30 1.52 3.43
C LEU A 82 0.51 1.28 4.70
N ALA A 83 -0.14 1.38 5.85
CA ALA A 83 0.34 0.89 7.14
C ALA A 83 -0.74 0.03 7.80
N ARG A 84 -0.40 -1.20 8.19
CA ARG A 84 -1.34 -2.10 8.87
C ARG A 84 -0.66 -2.91 9.95
N ALA A 85 -1.41 -3.32 10.97
CA ALA A 85 -0.95 -4.29 11.96
C ALA A 85 -0.99 -5.70 11.38
N SER A 86 0.09 -6.48 11.55
CA SER A 86 0.06 -7.91 11.21
C SER A 86 -0.84 -8.68 12.18
N ASN A 87 -1.69 -9.56 11.67
CA ASN A 87 -2.55 -10.41 12.52
C ASN A 87 -1.80 -11.55 13.20
N THR A 88 -0.62 -11.91 12.68
CA THR A 88 0.12 -13.12 13.09
C THR A 88 1.49 -12.85 13.71
N GLN A 89 1.99 -11.62 13.62
CA GLN A 89 3.33 -11.25 14.08
C GLN A 89 3.30 -9.89 14.79
N PRO A 90 4.23 -9.63 15.74
CA PRO A 90 4.33 -8.36 16.47
C PRO A 90 5.01 -7.28 15.60
N VAL A 91 4.43 -6.98 14.44
CA VAL A 91 4.96 -6.00 13.48
C VAL A 91 3.86 -5.13 12.88
N LEU A 92 4.24 -3.94 12.48
CA LEU A 92 3.55 -3.14 11.48
C LEU A 92 4.10 -3.48 10.09
N VAL A 93 3.21 -3.57 9.12
CA VAL A 93 3.53 -3.82 7.72
C VAL A 93 3.27 -2.55 6.94
N LEU A 94 4.30 -2.08 6.22
CA LEU A 94 4.24 -0.89 5.38
C LEU A 94 4.48 -1.28 3.93
N ARG A 95 3.78 -0.60 3.03
CA ARG A 95 3.97 -0.71 1.59
C ARG A 95 3.66 0.61 0.90
N PHE A 96 4.47 0.97 -0.08
CA PHE A 96 4.35 2.23 -0.82
C PHE A 96 4.43 1.97 -2.31
N GLU A 97 3.68 2.75 -3.08
CA GLU A 97 3.67 2.72 -4.53
C GLU A 97 3.41 4.13 -5.07
N ALA A 98 4.09 4.48 -6.18
CA ALA A 98 3.91 5.76 -6.86
C ALA A 98 4.28 5.66 -8.35
N ASP A 99 3.96 6.71 -9.10
CA ASP A 99 4.23 6.84 -10.54
C ASP A 99 5.69 7.14 -10.87
N SER A 100 6.48 7.60 -9.89
CA SER A 100 7.90 7.91 -10.03
C SER A 100 8.67 7.60 -8.74
N GLN A 101 10.00 7.47 -8.82
CA GLN A 101 10.84 7.27 -7.64
C GLN A 101 10.76 8.47 -6.69
N GLU A 102 10.76 9.69 -7.21
CA GLU A 102 10.63 10.91 -6.40
C GLU A 102 9.31 10.92 -5.61
N ASN A 103 8.20 10.59 -6.26
CA ASN A 103 6.90 10.50 -5.61
C ASN A 103 6.81 9.33 -4.62
N LEU A 104 7.47 8.19 -4.92
CA LEU A 104 7.58 7.08 -3.96
C LEU A 104 8.28 7.52 -2.68
N ASP A 105 9.40 8.25 -2.81
CA ASP A 105 10.15 8.78 -1.66
C ASP A 105 9.32 9.81 -0.86
N ARG A 106 8.51 10.63 -1.53
CA ARG A 106 7.58 11.58 -0.88
C ARG A 106 6.49 10.87 -0.09
N VAL A 107 5.81 9.89 -0.68
CA VAL A 107 4.78 9.08 0.00
C VAL A 107 5.38 8.39 1.21
N ARG A 108 6.55 7.77 1.03
CA ARG A 108 7.25 7.08 2.10
C ARG A 108 7.64 8.04 3.23
N ALA A 109 8.25 9.17 2.91
CA ALA A 109 8.67 10.17 3.89
C ALA A 109 7.48 10.70 4.72
N TYR A 110 6.34 10.94 4.09
CA TYR A 110 5.11 11.35 4.78
C TYR A 110 4.66 10.29 5.78
N MET A 111 4.47 9.05 5.32
CA MET A 111 3.95 7.96 6.16
C MET A 111 4.92 7.60 7.31
N GLU A 112 6.22 7.54 7.02
CA GLU A 112 7.25 7.26 8.02
C GLU A 112 7.40 8.42 9.01
N GLY A 113 7.22 9.67 8.58
CA GLY A 113 7.18 10.85 9.43
C GLY A 113 6.03 10.79 10.45
N GLU A 114 4.82 10.44 9.99
CA GLU A 114 3.65 10.29 10.86
C GLU A 114 3.81 9.13 11.86
N LEU A 115 4.41 8.01 11.46
CA LEU A 115 4.75 6.90 12.37
C LEU A 115 5.84 7.29 13.37
N SER A 116 6.88 8.01 12.94
CA SER A 116 7.96 8.46 13.80
C SER A 116 7.47 9.42 14.89
N ALA A 117 6.47 10.25 14.59
CA ALA A 117 5.82 11.10 15.57
C ALA A 117 5.05 10.32 16.65
N LEU A 118 4.75 9.04 16.41
CA LEU A 118 4.16 8.09 17.36
C LEU A 118 5.22 7.23 18.08
N GLY A 119 6.51 7.43 17.78
CA GLY A 119 7.61 6.67 18.36
C GLY A 119 7.94 5.35 17.64
N PHE A 120 7.56 5.22 16.37
CA PHE A 120 7.76 4.02 15.52
C PHE A 120 8.49 4.31 14.23
#